data_ae410f27a7c15bc69db00f3c3ae6bfc9
#
_entry.id   ae410f27a7c15bc69db00f3c3ae6bfc9
#
_cell.length_a   1.000
_cell.length_b   1.000
_cell.length_c   1.000
_cell.angle_alpha   90.00
_cell.angle_beta   90.00
_cell.angle_gamma   90.00
#
_symmetry.space_group_name_H-M   'P 1'
#
loop_
_entity.id
_entity.type
_entity.pdbx_description
1 polymer ?
#
loop_
_entity_poly.entity_id
_entity_poly.type
_entity_poly.pdbx_seq_one_letter_code
_entity_poly.pdbx_strand_id
1 'polypeptide(L)'
;MLHLPVLRWGEPYTSMEVDDVVHFSTGEPIARVSRANGGLIQRDARKAHQAREALRQIPVDDLIARVGRAGELYMNATLPMGDGTQSPDEFVHAQSATTGLPERMCRANMKKNAFVLTEMRNILESLTRGLSLDVLATGHGEERGVPISYQAQSPILGLVLPSNSPGVHTLWLPIIPMQVGLVLKPGPQEPWTPYRMAAAFFEAGIPRTAISIYPGGADVGAAVLDACARSLVFGGQPTVDRYRGNPRVQAHGPGFSKILLGDDQVDRWEDYLDLMVESVFVNSGRSCINTSGIWASRHTKEIANAVAQRLAAIRPLPPEHPDASLAAFTVPGVAEAISQSIDADVQAPGVVDVTATHREGSRLIKNGKSDYLLPTVIHASSPEPAVV
;
A
#
# COMPACT_ATOMS: atom_id res chain seq x y z
N MET A 1 -7.19 16.18 -20.24
CA MET A 1 -7.27 15.60 -18.87
C MET A 1 -7.50 14.10 -19.05
N LEU A 2 -6.65 13.29 -18.45
CA LEU A 2 -6.69 11.82 -18.58
C LEU A 2 -7.98 11.26 -17.99
N HIS A 3 -8.59 10.26 -18.66
CA HIS A 3 -9.76 9.57 -18.18
C HIS A 3 -9.46 8.07 -17.97
N LEU A 4 -9.58 7.59 -16.74
CA LEU A 4 -9.40 6.20 -16.36
C LEU A 4 -10.74 5.47 -16.37
N PRO A 5 -10.99 4.53 -17.31
CA PRO A 5 -12.25 3.79 -17.38
C PRO A 5 -12.30 2.69 -16.30
N VAL A 6 -13.49 2.19 -15.98
CA VAL A 6 -13.64 0.88 -15.34
C VAL A 6 -13.01 -0.17 -16.25
N LEU A 7 -12.22 -1.11 -15.70
CA LEU A 7 -11.76 -2.28 -16.45
C LEU A 7 -12.57 -3.50 -16.04
N ARG A 8 -13.41 -3.97 -16.97
CA ARG A 8 -14.27 -5.15 -16.79
C ARG A 8 -13.66 -6.35 -17.48
N TRP A 9 -13.00 -7.21 -16.72
CA TRP A 9 -12.21 -8.31 -17.29
C TRP A 9 -11.21 -7.82 -18.34
N GLY A 10 -10.51 -6.71 -18.00
CA GLY A 10 -9.53 -6.05 -18.85
C GLY A 10 -10.09 -5.18 -19.97
N GLU A 11 -11.41 -5.17 -20.21
CA GLU A 11 -12.04 -4.33 -21.22
C GLU A 11 -12.46 -2.98 -20.62
N PRO A 12 -12.13 -1.86 -21.28
CA PRO A 12 -12.49 -0.55 -20.80
C PRO A 12 -14.00 -0.30 -20.90
N TYR A 13 -14.55 0.30 -19.85
CA TYR A 13 -15.94 0.73 -19.79
C TYR A 13 -16.04 2.13 -19.21
N THR A 14 -16.54 3.07 -20.00
CA THR A 14 -16.80 4.45 -19.56
C THR A 14 -18.16 4.53 -18.89
N SER A 15 -18.17 4.90 -17.61
CA SER A 15 -19.40 5.15 -16.86
C SER A 15 -19.92 6.57 -17.10
N MET A 16 -21.23 6.77 -16.94
CA MET A 16 -21.80 8.12 -16.90
C MET A 16 -21.45 8.87 -15.62
N GLU A 17 -21.21 8.14 -14.53
CA GLU A 17 -20.73 8.70 -13.26
C GLU A 17 -19.20 8.69 -13.26
N VAL A 18 -18.60 9.85 -12.98
CA VAL A 18 -17.14 10.03 -12.92
C VAL A 18 -16.79 10.78 -11.65
N ASP A 19 -15.64 10.43 -11.07
CA ASP A 19 -15.03 11.14 -9.95
C ASP A 19 -13.78 11.86 -10.46
N ASP A 20 -13.50 13.05 -9.92
CA ASP A 20 -12.25 13.76 -10.18
C ASP A 20 -11.16 13.26 -9.24
N VAL A 21 -9.98 12.99 -9.78
CA VAL A 21 -8.75 12.77 -9.02
C VAL A 21 -8.03 14.10 -8.94
N VAL A 22 -7.96 14.68 -7.74
CA VAL A 22 -7.56 16.07 -7.57
C VAL A 22 -6.14 16.20 -7.00
N HIS A 23 -5.49 17.31 -7.32
CA HIS A 23 -4.22 17.70 -6.71
C HIS A 23 -4.37 17.94 -5.21
N PHE A 24 -3.48 17.35 -4.41
CA PHE A 24 -3.60 17.31 -2.96
C PHE A 24 -3.65 18.69 -2.28
N SER A 25 -2.96 19.71 -2.80
CA SER A 25 -2.88 21.03 -2.19
C SER A 25 -3.82 22.06 -2.83
N THR A 26 -4.00 22.03 -4.16
CA THR A 26 -4.84 23.00 -4.88
C THR A 26 -6.30 22.54 -4.98
N GLY A 27 -6.52 21.22 -5.04
CA GLY A 27 -7.81 20.61 -5.31
C GLY A 27 -8.25 20.72 -6.77
N GLU A 28 -7.36 21.09 -7.68
CA GLU A 28 -7.63 21.11 -9.11
C GLU A 28 -7.67 19.67 -9.67
N PRO A 29 -8.59 19.35 -10.58
CA PRO A 29 -8.65 18.04 -11.20
C PRO A 29 -7.40 17.75 -12.04
N ILE A 30 -6.77 16.58 -11.81
CA ILE A 30 -5.65 16.06 -12.58
C ILE A 30 -6.13 15.01 -13.59
N ALA A 31 -7.06 14.16 -13.17
CA ALA A 31 -7.67 13.13 -14.01
C ALA A 31 -9.12 12.90 -13.63
N ARG A 32 -9.83 12.16 -14.47
CA ARG A 32 -11.17 11.63 -14.19
C ARG A 32 -11.13 10.12 -14.12
N VAL A 33 -11.97 9.55 -13.28
CA VAL A 33 -12.10 8.10 -13.11
C VAL A 33 -13.56 7.72 -13.25
N SER A 34 -13.89 6.81 -14.17
CA SER A 34 -15.22 6.23 -14.29
C SER A 34 -15.58 5.47 -13.01
N ARG A 35 -16.74 5.75 -12.44
CA ARG A 35 -17.23 5.10 -11.22
C ARG A 35 -17.98 3.81 -11.55
N ALA A 36 -17.67 2.75 -10.84
CA ALA A 36 -18.42 1.49 -10.87
C ALA A 36 -19.59 1.53 -9.87
N ASN A 37 -20.45 0.52 -9.94
CA ASN A 37 -21.50 0.28 -8.97
C ASN A 37 -21.62 -1.21 -8.63
N GLY A 38 -22.30 -1.54 -7.52
CA GLY A 38 -22.43 -2.90 -7.03
C GLY A 38 -23.11 -3.85 -8.00
N GLY A 39 -24.11 -3.39 -8.76
CA GLY A 39 -24.81 -4.21 -9.76
C GLY A 39 -23.90 -4.65 -10.91
N LEU A 40 -22.99 -3.76 -11.34
CA LEU A 40 -21.99 -4.07 -12.36
C LEU A 40 -21.04 -5.16 -11.87
N ILE A 41 -20.52 -5.01 -10.64
CA ILE A 41 -19.59 -5.96 -10.02
C ILE A 41 -20.24 -7.34 -9.86
N GLN A 42 -21.45 -7.40 -9.32
CA GLN A 42 -22.17 -8.66 -9.14
C GLN A 42 -22.45 -9.38 -10.46
N ARG A 43 -22.80 -8.63 -11.51
CA ARG A 43 -22.98 -9.20 -12.85
C ARG A 43 -21.69 -9.79 -13.39
N ASP A 44 -20.59 -9.06 -13.25
CA ASP A 44 -19.29 -9.46 -13.79
C ASP A 44 -18.70 -10.64 -12.97
N ALA A 45 -18.94 -10.71 -11.67
CA ALA A 45 -18.50 -11.81 -10.80
C ALA A 45 -19.03 -13.19 -11.23
N ARG A 46 -20.15 -13.25 -11.95
CA ARG A 46 -20.67 -14.52 -12.53
C ARG A 46 -19.70 -15.14 -13.56
N LYS A 47 -18.79 -14.33 -14.13
CA LYS A 47 -17.76 -14.76 -15.08
C LYS A 47 -16.39 -14.94 -14.46
N ALA A 48 -16.27 -14.88 -13.12
CA ALA A 48 -15.00 -14.91 -12.39
C ALA A 48 -14.13 -16.14 -12.71
N HIS A 49 -14.75 -17.30 -12.99
CA HIS A 49 -14.04 -18.52 -13.38
C HIS A 49 -13.19 -18.35 -14.65
N GLN A 50 -13.62 -17.52 -15.60
CA GLN A 50 -12.92 -17.28 -16.87
C GLN A 50 -11.51 -16.68 -16.65
N ALA A 51 -11.34 -15.85 -15.61
CA ALA A 51 -10.03 -15.29 -15.27
C ALA A 51 -9.02 -16.40 -14.91
N ARG A 52 -9.44 -17.31 -14.04
CA ARG A 52 -8.61 -18.45 -13.65
C ARG A 52 -8.38 -19.42 -14.81
N GLU A 53 -9.41 -19.72 -15.58
CA GLU A 53 -9.28 -20.61 -16.76
C GLU A 53 -8.26 -20.07 -17.76
N ALA A 54 -8.31 -18.76 -18.07
CA ALA A 54 -7.36 -18.14 -18.98
C ALA A 54 -5.92 -18.20 -18.45
N LEU A 55 -5.71 -17.98 -17.15
CA LEU A 55 -4.39 -18.08 -16.52
C LEU A 55 -3.87 -19.54 -16.52
N ARG A 56 -4.74 -20.51 -16.29
CA ARG A 56 -4.37 -21.94 -16.29
C ARG A 56 -3.98 -22.50 -17.66
N GLN A 57 -4.28 -21.81 -18.76
CA GLN A 57 -3.78 -22.17 -20.08
C GLN A 57 -2.30 -21.85 -20.27
N ILE A 58 -1.69 -21.11 -19.33
CA ILE A 58 -0.30 -20.69 -19.40
C ILE A 58 0.49 -21.45 -18.31
N PRO A 59 1.59 -22.12 -18.66
CA PRO A 59 2.46 -22.75 -17.67
C PRO A 59 2.92 -21.74 -16.61
N VAL A 60 3.10 -22.22 -15.37
CA VAL A 60 3.48 -21.35 -14.23
C VAL A 60 4.80 -20.63 -14.51
N ASP A 61 5.79 -21.31 -15.08
CA ASP A 61 7.07 -20.70 -15.45
C ASP A 61 6.93 -19.58 -16.47
N ASP A 62 6.05 -19.75 -17.45
CA ASP A 62 5.75 -18.70 -18.44
C ASP A 62 5.03 -17.53 -17.81
N LEU A 63 4.12 -17.77 -16.84
CA LEU A 63 3.48 -16.70 -16.07
C LEU A 63 4.52 -15.92 -15.26
N ILE A 64 5.46 -16.62 -14.61
CA ILE A 64 6.55 -15.98 -13.85
C ILE A 64 7.41 -15.11 -14.80
N ALA A 65 7.78 -15.62 -15.96
CA ALA A 65 8.55 -14.87 -16.95
C ALA A 65 7.80 -13.62 -17.44
N ARG A 66 6.49 -13.74 -17.74
CA ARG A 66 5.64 -12.59 -18.11
C ARG A 66 5.52 -11.56 -16.98
N VAL A 67 5.39 -12.01 -15.74
CA VAL A 67 5.33 -11.14 -14.57
C VAL A 67 6.66 -10.39 -14.39
N GLY A 68 7.80 -11.05 -14.57
CA GLY A 68 9.11 -10.39 -14.58
C GLY A 68 9.22 -9.31 -15.66
N ARG A 69 8.80 -9.64 -16.90
CA ARG A 69 8.72 -8.67 -17.99
C ARG A 69 7.77 -7.50 -17.66
N ALA A 70 6.65 -7.74 -17.01
CA ALA A 70 5.75 -6.69 -16.56
C ALA A 70 6.45 -5.73 -15.57
N GLY A 71 7.34 -6.25 -14.71
CA GLY A 71 8.17 -5.42 -13.82
C GLY A 71 9.07 -4.46 -14.58
N GLU A 72 9.74 -4.92 -15.64
CA GLU A 72 10.56 -4.09 -16.51
C GLU A 72 9.73 -3.02 -17.23
N LEU A 73 8.58 -3.41 -17.80
CA LEU A 73 7.66 -2.49 -18.47
C LEU A 73 7.09 -1.46 -17.50
N TYR A 74 6.67 -1.88 -16.31
CA TYR A 74 6.17 -1.00 -15.26
C TYR A 74 7.18 0.08 -14.90
N MET A 75 8.48 -0.27 -14.82
CA MET A 75 9.54 0.68 -14.47
C MET A 75 9.91 1.63 -15.60
N ASN A 76 9.96 1.15 -16.85
CA ASN A 76 10.70 1.81 -17.91
C ASN A 76 9.86 2.23 -19.12
N ALA A 77 8.68 1.62 -19.32
CA ALA A 77 7.90 1.85 -20.53
C ALA A 77 6.90 3.00 -20.38
N THR A 78 6.64 3.70 -21.47
CA THR A 78 5.42 4.48 -21.65
C THR A 78 4.30 3.50 -21.92
N LEU A 79 3.30 3.45 -21.02
CA LEU A 79 2.23 2.47 -21.06
C LEU A 79 0.88 3.13 -21.35
N PRO A 80 -0.08 2.40 -21.94
CA PRO A 80 -1.47 2.84 -22.03
C PRO A 80 -2.02 3.18 -20.63
N MET A 81 -2.69 4.33 -20.52
CA MET A 81 -3.30 4.78 -19.28
C MET A 81 -4.64 5.47 -19.61
N GLY A 82 -5.73 4.76 -19.37
CA GLY A 82 -7.04 5.27 -19.73
C GLY A 82 -7.17 5.57 -21.23
N ASP A 83 -7.54 6.81 -21.55
CA ASP A 83 -7.68 7.32 -22.92
C ASP A 83 -6.38 7.93 -23.50
N GLY A 84 -5.25 7.74 -22.80
CA GLY A 84 -3.94 8.23 -23.21
C GLY A 84 -2.82 7.24 -22.92
N THR A 85 -1.61 7.77 -22.73
CA THR A 85 -0.42 7.05 -22.32
C THR A 85 0.26 7.75 -21.16
N GLN A 86 1.13 7.05 -20.44
CA GLN A 86 1.84 7.60 -19.29
C GLN A 86 3.25 7.02 -19.23
N SER A 87 4.26 7.89 -19.29
CA SER A 87 5.66 7.55 -19.01
C SER A 87 5.89 7.29 -17.51
N PRO A 88 7.04 6.71 -17.12
CA PRO A 88 7.38 6.55 -15.71
C PRO A 88 7.42 7.86 -14.93
N ASP A 89 7.92 8.95 -15.53
CA ASP A 89 8.00 10.25 -14.89
C ASP A 89 6.63 10.89 -14.70
N GLU A 90 5.76 10.82 -15.72
CA GLU A 90 4.38 11.27 -15.61
C GLU A 90 3.59 10.48 -14.57
N PHE A 91 3.86 9.17 -14.44
CA PHE A 91 3.27 8.34 -13.37
C PHE A 91 3.70 8.82 -11.99
N VAL A 92 5.00 9.02 -11.77
CA VAL A 92 5.53 9.49 -10.49
C VAL A 92 4.96 10.87 -10.13
N HIS A 93 4.92 11.78 -11.12
CA HIS A 93 4.35 13.11 -10.93
C HIS A 93 2.86 13.05 -10.56
N ALA A 94 2.05 12.30 -11.32
CA ALA A 94 0.62 12.16 -11.07
C ALA A 94 0.34 11.52 -9.69
N GLN A 95 1.08 10.47 -9.32
CA GLN A 95 0.96 9.82 -8.02
C GLN A 95 1.33 10.77 -6.88
N SER A 96 2.42 11.51 -7.02
CA SER A 96 2.85 12.52 -6.05
C SER A 96 1.79 13.63 -5.90
N ALA A 97 1.33 14.17 -7.01
CA ALA A 97 0.36 15.26 -7.06
C ALA A 97 -1.01 14.92 -6.43
N THR A 98 -1.39 13.64 -6.38
CA THR A 98 -2.69 13.24 -5.80
C THR A 98 -2.58 12.64 -4.40
N THR A 99 -1.44 12.04 -4.06
CA THR A 99 -1.24 11.39 -2.75
C THR A 99 -0.50 12.27 -1.74
N GLY A 100 0.12 13.36 -2.19
CA GLY A 100 1.00 14.20 -1.36
C GLY A 100 2.32 13.54 -0.98
N LEU A 101 2.65 12.38 -1.56
CA LEU A 101 3.96 11.74 -1.37
C LEU A 101 5.03 12.48 -2.20
N PRO A 102 6.23 12.76 -1.65
CA PRO A 102 7.35 13.21 -2.44
C PRO A 102 7.67 12.28 -3.61
N GLU A 103 8.02 12.84 -4.79
CA GLU A 103 8.31 12.05 -6.00
C GLU A 103 9.38 10.99 -5.78
N ARG A 104 10.42 11.30 -4.98
CA ARG A 104 11.45 10.31 -4.64
C ARG A 104 10.89 9.08 -3.91
N MET A 105 9.84 9.26 -3.10
CA MET A 105 9.16 8.16 -2.41
C MET A 105 8.23 7.39 -3.35
N CYS A 106 7.57 8.08 -4.30
CA CYS A 106 6.82 7.43 -5.38
C CYS A 106 7.75 6.53 -6.21
N ARG A 107 8.95 7.02 -6.58
CA ARG A 107 9.97 6.22 -7.27
C ARG A 107 10.47 5.03 -6.45
N ALA A 108 10.67 5.22 -5.14
CA ALA A 108 11.09 4.14 -4.24
C ALA A 108 10.01 3.04 -4.15
N ASN A 109 8.74 3.41 -4.01
CA ASN A 109 7.62 2.46 -4.04
C ASN A 109 7.48 1.77 -5.40
N MET A 110 7.72 2.49 -6.50
CA MET A 110 7.73 1.92 -7.84
C MET A 110 8.83 0.85 -7.98
N LYS A 111 10.05 1.14 -7.51
CA LYS A 111 11.16 0.17 -7.48
C LYS A 111 10.83 -1.06 -6.62
N LYS A 112 10.19 -0.86 -5.46
CA LYS A 112 9.75 -1.94 -4.58
C LYS A 112 8.74 -2.86 -5.27
N ASN A 113 7.76 -2.32 -5.98
CA ASN A 113 6.80 -3.10 -6.74
C ASN A 113 7.47 -3.87 -7.89
N ALA A 114 8.37 -3.23 -8.64
CA ALA A 114 9.13 -3.86 -9.70
C ALA A 114 10.03 -4.99 -9.19
N PHE A 115 10.70 -4.79 -8.05
CA PHE A 115 11.51 -5.84 -7.40
C PHE A 115 10.69 -7.11 -7.13
N VAL A 116 9.47 -6.98 -6.60
CA VAL A 116 8.61 -8.14 -6.37
C VAL A 116 8.23 -8.84 -7.67
N LEU A 117 8.00 -8.09 -8.76
CA LEU A 117 7.68 -8.68 -10.07
C LEU A 117 8.87 -9.41 -10.67
N THR A 118 10.09 -8.86 -10.56
CA THR A 118 11.31 -9.47 -11.10
C THR A 118 11.80 -10.67 -10.28
N GLU A 119 11.59 -10.62 -8.95
CA GLU A 119 11.96 -11.70 -8.02
C GLU A 119 10.84 -12.73 -7.80
N MET A 120 9.85 -12.75 -8.67
CA MET A 120 8.61 -13.53 -8.47
C MET A 120 8.86 -15.01 -8.22
N ARG A 121 9.84 -15.64 -8.88
CA ARG A 121 10.19 -17.04 -8.64
C ARG A 121 10.61 -17.28 -7.20
N ASN A 122 11.57 -16.52 -6.70
CA ASN A 122 12.08 -16.63 -5.33
C ASN A 122 10.99 -16.40 -4.29
N ILE A 123 10.06 -15.48 -4.59
CA ILE A 123 8.92 -15.19 -3.73
C ILE A 123 7.95 -16.37 -3.68
N LEU A 124 7.62 -16.97 -4.84
CA LEU A 124 6.72 -18.11 -4.89
C LEU A 124 7.33 -19.36 -4.23
N GLU A 125 8.61 -19.63 -4.46
CA GLU A 125 9.32 -20.72 -3.78
C GLU A 125 9.32 -20.55 -2.26
N SER A 126 9.48 -19.30 -1.77
CA SER A 126 9.37 -18.99 -0.34
C SER A 126 7.94 -19.19 0.19
N LEU A 127 6.93 -18.76 -0.56
CA LEU A 127 5.51 -18.92 -0.18
C LEU A 127 5.06 -20.39 -0.19
N THR A 128 5.61 -21.19 -1.09
CA THR A 128 5.34 -22.64 -1.17
C THR A 128 6.26 -23.47 -0.28
N ARG A 129 7.12 -22.82 0.53
CA ARG A 129 8.10 -23.48 1.41
C ARG A 129 9.07 -24.42 0.67
N GLY A 130 9.47 -24.04 -0.55
CA GLY A 130 10.39 -24.82 -1.37
C GLY A 130 9.77 -26.02 -2.09
N LEU A 131 8.45 -26.14 -2.12
CA LEU A 131 7.78 -27.10 -2.99
C LEU A 131 8.01 -26.75 -4.46
N SER A 132 8.02 -27.76 -5.35
CA SER A 132 7.99 -27.52 -6.79
C SER A 132 6.82 -26.60 -7.13
N LEU A 133 7.06 -25.55 -7.93
CA LEU A 133 6.02 -24.63 -8.37
C LEU A 133 4.93 -25.30 -9.22
N ASP A 134 5.15 -26.52 -9.70
CA ASP A 134 4.13 -27.35 -10.36
C ASP A 134 2.90 -27.55 -9.48
N VAL A 135 3.05 -27.48 -8.14
CA VAL A 135 1.95 -27.57 -7.19
C VAL A 135 0.88 -26.50 -7.44
N LEU A 136 1.25 -25.34 -8.00
CA LEU A 136 0.31 -24.26 -8.33
C LEU A 136 -0.62 -24.62 -9.49
N ALA A 137 -0.14 -25.43 -10.44
CA ALA A 137 -0.91 -25.89 -11.59
C ALA A 137 -1.62 -27.23 -11.32
N THR A 138 -0.92 -28.19 -10.72
CA THR A 138 -1.42 -29.56 -10.51
C THR A 138 -2.33 -29.67 -9.27
N GLY A 139 -2.10 -28.81 -8.26
CA GLY A 139 -2.75 -28.89 -6.97
C GLY A 139 -2.22 -30.02 -6.06
N HIS A 140 -1.15 -30.71 -6.45
CA HIS A 140 -0.56 -31.82 -5.71
C HIS A 140 0.93 -31.63 -5.55
N GLY A 141 1.44 -31.95 -4.37
CA GLY A 141 2.85 -31.93 -4.04
C GLY A 141 3.18 -32.98 -3.00
N GLU A 142 4.44 -33.04 -2.63
CA GLU A 142 4.93 -33.92 -1.57
C GLU A 142 5.95 -33.16 -0.72
N GLU A 143 5.82 -33.25 0.59
CA GLU A 143 6.80 -32.72 1.53
C GLU A 143 7.24 -33.84 2.49
N ARG A 144 8.54 -34.19 2.45
CA ARG A 144 9.15 -35.24 3.29
C ARG A 144 8.43 -36.58 3.23
N GLY A 145 7.99 -37.00 2.06
CA GLY A 145 7.25 -38.26 1.84
C GLY A 145 5.76 -38.16 2.17
N VAL A 146 5.24 -37.00 2.56
CA VAL A 146 3.82 -36.78 2.85
C VAL A 146 3.15 -36.10 1.66
N PRO A 147 2.16 -36.75 1.00
CA PRO A 147 1.40 -36.10 -0.07
C PRO A 147 0.57 -34.93 0.49
N ILE A 148 0.60 -33.82 -0.23
CA ILE A 148 -0.13 -32.60 0.09
C ILE A 148 -1.02 -32.18 -1.06
N SER A 149 -2.19 -31.58 -0.72
CA SER A 149 -3.09 -30.96 -1.68
C SER A 149 -2.99 -29.43 -1.56
N TYR A 150 -2.78 -28.75 -2.69
CA TYR A 150 -2.60 -27.31 -2.79
C TYR A 150 -3.69 -26.74 -3.70
N GLN A 151 -4.78 -26.25 -3.11
CA GLN A 151 -5.97 -25.85 -3.84
C GLN A 151 -6.24 -24.34 -3.73
N ALA A 152 -6.51 -23.69 -4.87
CA ALA A 152 -7.00 -22.33 -4.85
C ALA A 152 -8.41 -22.27 -4.25
N GLN A 153 -8.61 -21.42 -3.26
CA GLN A 153 -9.89 -21.27 -2.56
C GLN A 153 -10.89 -20.38 -3.30
N SER A 154 -10.43 -19.66 -4.32
CA SER A 154 -11.24 -18.75 -5.12
C SER A 154 -10.65 -18.62 -6.53
N PRO A 155 -11.49 -18.45 -7.58
CA PRO A 155 -11.01 -18.15 -8.92
C PRO A 155 -10.44 -16.73 -9.05
N ILE A 156 -10.83 -15.82 -8.13
CA ILE A 156 -10.41 -14.41 -8.10
C ILE A 156 -10.14 -13.97 -6.67
N LEU A 157 -9.22 -13.01 -6.51
CA LEU A 157 -9.00 -12.30 -5.26
C LEU A 157 -9.55 -10.87 -5.37
N GLY A 158 -10.43 -10.49 -4.44
CA GLY A 158 -10.92 -9.12 -4.32
C GLY A 158 -9.96 -8.26 -3.50
N LEU A 159 -9.72 -7.01 -3.93
CA LEU A 159 -8.86 -6.07 -3.21
C LEU A 159 -9.49 -4.68 -3.11
N VAL A 160 -9.67 -4.21 -1.88
CA VAL A 160 -10.01 -2.82 -1.59
C VAL A 160 -8.74 -2.12 -1.14
N LEU A 161 -8.14 -1.37 -2.06
CA LEU A 161 -6.79 -0.83 -1.94
C LEU A 161 -6.81 0.55 -1.27
N PRO A 162 -5.77 0.89 -0.50
CA PRO A 162 -5.63 2.20 0.15
C PRO A 162 -4.97 3.23 -0.78
N SER A 163 -4.93 4.49 -0.33
CA SER A 163 -4.22 5.57 -1.02
C SER A 163 -2.92 6.01 -0.34
N ASN A 164 -2.62 5.48 0.86
CA ASN A 164 -1.55 6.03 1.69
C ASN A 164 -0.14 5.53 1.33
N SER A 165 -0.01 4.31 0.85
CA SER A 165 1.30 3.70 0.60
C SER A 165 1.28 2.82 -0.64
N PRO A 166 1.84 3.28 -1.78
CA PRO A 166 1.87 2.51 -3.02
C PRO A 166 2.68 1.21 -2.92
N GLY A 167 3.57 1.08 -1.94
CA GLY A 167 4.30 -0.16 -1.68
C GLY A 167 3.43 -1.35 -1.25
N VAL A 168 2.18 -1.12 -0.86
CA VAL A 168 1.22 -2.18 -0.48
C VAL A 168 0.83 -3.09 -1.66
N HIS A 169 0.99 -2.59 -2.88
CA HIS A 169 0.67 -3.38 -4.08
C HIS A 169 1.52 -4.66 -4.19
N THR A 170 2.69 -4.73 -3.55
CA THR A 170 3.51 -5.95 -3.48
C THR A 170 2.75 -7.17 -2.95
N LEU A 171 1.72 -6.99 -2.13
CA LEU A 171 1.00 -8.09 -1.48
C LEU A 171 0.13 -8.92 -2.44
N TRP A 172 -0.30 -8.37 -3.56
CA TRP A 172 -1.18 -9.06 -4.49
C TRP A 172 -0.52 -9.44 -5.83
N LEU A 173 0.70 -8.97 -6.10
CA LEU A 173 1.42 -9.30 -7.33
C LEU A 173 1.64 -10.82 -7.53
N PRO A 174 1.90 -11.63 -6.48
CA PRO A 174 2.07 -13.08 -6.63
C PRO A 174 0.81 -13.84 -7.06
N ILE A 175 -0.36 -13.22 -7.01
CA ILE A 175 -1.64 -13.88 -7.27
C ILE A 175 -1.78 -14.29 -8.74
N ILE A 176 -1.25 -13.51 -9.69
CA ILE A 176 -1.31 -13.84 -11.13
C ILE A 176 -0.59 -15.14 -11.44
N PRO A 177 0.70 -15.36 -11.07
CA PRO A 177 1.35 -16.66 -11.34
C PRO A 177 0.80 -17.80 -10.48
N MET A 178 0.07 -17.54 -9.40
CA MET A 178 -0.72 -18.55 -8.70
C MET A 178 -2.01 -18.93 -9.45
N GLN A 179 -2.19 -18.44 -10.67
CA GLN A 179 -3.31 -18.69 -11.54
C GLN A 179 -4.67 -18.28 -10.94
N VAL A 180 -4.71 -17.16 -10.23
CA VAL A 180 -5.93 -16.54 -9.68
C VAL A 180 -6.08 -15.13 -10.26
N GLY A 181 -7.30 -14.79 -10.68
CA GLY A 181 -7.59 -13.46 -11.22
C GLY A 181 -7.71 -12.40 -10.13
N LEU A 182 -7.69 -11.13 -10.54
CA LEU A 182 -7.72 -9.95 -9.66
C LEU A 182 -8.95 -9.09 -9.92
N VAL A 183 -9.59 -8.68 -8.83
CA VAL A 183 -10.65 -7.67 -8.81
C VAL A 183 -10.23 -6.54 -7.88
N LEU A 184 -9.82 -5.42 -8.46
CA LEU A 184 -9.19 -4.31 -7.73
C LEU A 184 -10.17 -3.14 -7.59
N LYS A 185 -10.33 -2.63 -6.38
CA LYS A 185 -10.93 -1.33 -6.11
C LYS A 185 -9.82 -0.39 -5.64
N PRO A 186 -9.35 0.54 -6.48
CA PRO A 186 -8.25 1.45 -6.14
C PRO A 186 -8.64 2.43 -5.04
N GLY A 187 -7.64 2.95 -4.32
CA GLY A 187 -7.81 4.09 -3.45
C GLY A 187 -8.15 5.35 -4.27
N PRO A 188 -8.99 6.27 -3.75
CA PRO A 188 -9.47 7.42 -4.54
C PRO A 188 -8.34 8.37 -4.95
N GLN A 189 -7.30 8.55 -4.13
CA GLN A 189 -6.15 9.40 -4.45
C GLN A 189 -5.03 8.64 -5.17
N GLU A 190 -5.09 7.29 -5.20
CA GLU A 190 -4.04 6.44 -5.79
C GLU A 190 -4.65 5.41 -6.76
N PRO A 191 -5.27 5.83 -7.87
CA PRO A 191 -5.69 4.90 -8.92
C PRO A 191 -4.51 4.48 -9.81
N TRP A 192 -3.42 5.21 -9.81
CA TRP A 192 -2.32 5.13 -10.77
C TRP A 192 -1.63 3.79 -10.79
N THR A 193 -1.24 3.25 -9.63
CA THR A 193 -0.52 1.97 -9.56
C THR A 193 -1.33 0.79 -10.09
N PRO A 194 -2.60 0.58 -9.70
CA PRO A 194 -3.41 -0.51 -10.26
C PRO A 194 -3.56 -0.45 -11.78
N TYR A 195 -3.81 0.74 -12.35
CA TYR A 195 -3.96 0.88 -13.80
C TYR A 195 -2.64 0.67 -14.54
N ARG A 196 -1.55 1.30 -14.09
CA ARG A 196 -0.22 1.11 -14.71
C ARG A 196 0.24 -0.34 -14.60
N MET A 197 -0.03 -0.99 -13.47
CA MET A 197 0.30 -2.40 -13.27
C MET A 197 -0.51 -3.30 -14.22
N ALA A 198 -1.81 -3.05 -14.37
CA ALA A 198 -2.65 -3.79 -15.31
C ALA A 198 -2.16 -3.61 -16.75
N ALA A 199 -1.81 -2.39 -17.15
CA ALA A 199 -1.23 -2.12 -18.48
C ALA A 199 0.09 -2.89 -18.69
N ALA A 200 1.00 -2.88 -17.70
CA ALA A 200 2.24 -3.62 -17.76
C ALA A 200 2.02 -5.14 -17.90
N PHE A 201 1.08 -5.69 -17.16
CA PHE A 201 0.70 -7.09 -17.26
C PHE A 201 0.14 -7.43 -18.65
N PHE A 202 -0.72 -6.60 -19.20
CA PHE A 202 -1.31 -6.84 -20.53
C PHE A 202 -0.25 -6.78 -21.63
N GLU A 203 0.64 -5.79 -21.60
CA GLU A 203 1.77 -5.68 -22.53
C GLU A 203 2.78 -6.83 -22.41
N ALA A 204 2.92 -7.40 -21.21
CA ALA A 204 3.73 -8.58 -20.96
C ALA A 204 3.05 -9.90 -21.39
N GLY A 205 1.81 -9.85 -21.86
CA GLY A 205 1.05 -11.02 -22.35
C GLY A 205 0.26 -11.77 -21.28
N ILE A 206 -0.01 -11.15 -20.12
CA ILE A 206 -1.00 -11.68 -19.16
C ILE A 206 -2.39 -11.50 -19.77
N PRO A 207 -3.27 -12.52 -19.73
CA PRO A 207 -4.63 -12.42 -20.28
C PRO A 207 -5.40 -11.25 -19.67
N ARG A 208 -6.00 -10.41 -20.53
CA ARG A 208 -6.75 -9.25 -20.07
C ARG A 208 -7.87 -9.63 -19.10
N THR A 209 -8.52 -10.78 -19.34
CA THR A 209 -9.59 -11.32 -18.47
C THR A 209 -9.14 -11.62 -17.05
N ALA A 210 -7.84 -11.66 -16.76
CA ALA A 210 -7.30 -11.92 -15.43
C ALA A 210 -7.49 -10.73 -14.47
N ILE A 211 -7.75 -9.50 -14.96
CA ILE A 211 -7.73 -8.29 -14.14
C ILE A 211 -8.96 -7.44 -14.41
N SER A 212 -9.65 -7.08 -13.33
CA SER A 212 -10.72 -6.06 -13.34
C SER A 212 -10.40 -4.94 -12.36
N ILE A 213 -10.74 -3.70 -12.72
CA ILE A 213 -10.56 -2.52 -11.85
C ILE A 213 -11.90 -1.78 -11.76
N TYR A 214 -12.42 -1.65 -10.56
CA TYR A 214 -13.70 -1.01 -10.24
C TYR A 214 -13.48 0.19 -9.30
N PRO A 215 -13.23 1.40 -9.83
CA PRO A 215 -13.14 2.59 -9.00
C PRO A 215 -14.50 2.96 -8.41
N GLY A 216 -14.49 3.62 -7.26
CA GLY A 216 -15.69 4.12 -6.59
C GLY A 216 -15.51 4.25 -5.08
N GLY A 217 -16.61 4.52 -4.39
CA GLY A 217 -16.68 4.75 -2.96
C GLY A 217 -16.65 3.50 -2.10
N ALA A 218 -17.09 3.64 -0.86
CA ALA A 218 -17.17 2.54 0.10
C ALA A 218 -18.19 1.47 -0.30
N ASP A 219 -19.25 1.87 -0.98
CA ASP A 219 -20.28 1.00 -1.55
C ASP A 219 -19.72 0.03 -2.59
N VAL A 220 -18.84 0.53 -3.47
CA VAL A 220 -18.11 -0.28 -4.46
C VAL A 220 -17.13 -1.23 -3.76
N GLY A 221 -16.43 -0.75 -2.72
CA GLY A 221 -15.57 -1.59 -1.88
C GLY A 221 -16.33 -2.75 -1.24
N ALA A 222 -17.47 -2.48 -0.63
CA ALA A 222 -18.33 -3.50 -0.05
C ALA A 222 -18.80 -4.53 -1.10
N ALA A 223 -19.20 -4.06 -2.28
CA ALA A 223 -19.63 -4.94 -3.37
C ALA A 223 -18.50 -5.86 -3.87
N VAL A 224 -17.24 -5.40 -3.91
CA VAL A 224 -16.07 -6.24 -4.24
C VAL A 224 -15.88 -7.32 -3.19
N LEU A 225 -15.94 -6.97 -1.88
CA LEU A 225 -15.79 -7.93 -0.79
C LEU A 225 -16.90 -8.97 -0.77
N ASP A 226 -18.12 -8.58 -1.12
CA ASP A 226 -19.28 -9.48 -1.18
C ASP A 226 -19.21 -10.44 -2.39
N ALA A 227 -18.72 -9.94 -3.53
CA ALA A 227 -18.67 -10.70 -4.79
C ALA A 227 -17.52 -11.73 -4.82
N CYS A 228 -16.45 -11.53 -4.03
CA CYS A 228 -15.26 -12.38 -4.03
C CYS A 228 -15.26 -13.35 -2.84
N ALA A 229 -14.97 -14.63 -3.07
CA ALA A 229 -14.89 -15.63 -2.01
C ALA A 229 -13.66 -15.42 -1.09
N ARG A 230 -12.63 -14.73 -1.58
CA ARG A 230 -11.46 -14.30 -0.82
C ARG A 230 -11.12 -12.86 -1.18
N SER A 231 -10.81 -12.07 -0.16
CA SER A 231 -10.53 -10.65 -0.35
C SER A 231 -9.52 -10.11 0.66
N LEU A 232 -8.81 -9.05 0.26
CA LEU A 232 -8.02 -8.20 1.14
C LEU A 232 -8.68 -6.82 1.22
N VAL A 233 -8.77 -6.25 2.41
CA VAL A 233 -9.23 -4.87 2.62
C VAL A 233 -8.24 -4.11 3.48
N PHE A 234 -7.96 -2.87 3.08
CA PHE A 234 -7.12 -1.95 3.84
C PHE A 234 -7.99 -0.83 4.39
N GLY A 235 -7.82 -0.52 5.68
CA GLY A 235 -8.62 0.52 6.33
C GLY A 235 -8.18 0.81 7.76
N GLY A 236 -8.86 1.74 8.42
CA GLY A 236 -8.66 2.02 9.83
C GLY A 236 -9.25 0.95 10.75
N GLN A 237 -9.11 1.15 12.06
CA GLN A 237 -9.61 0.21 13.08
C GLN A 237 -11.09 -0.16 12.90
N PRO A 238 -12.01 0.76 12.56
CA PRO A 238 -13.42 0.41 12.32
C PRO A 238 -13.60 -0.61 11.17
N THR A 239 -12.74 -0.56 10.15
CA THR A 239 -12.77 -1.55 9.05
C THR A 239 -12.31 -2.91 9.54
N VAL A 240 -11.23 -2.97 10.33
CA VAL A 240 -10.74 -4.22 10.92
C VAL A 240 -11.81 -4.85 11.80
N ASP A 241 -12.44 -4.07 12.68
CA ASP A 241 -13.47 -4.55 13.59
C ASP A 241 -14.69 -5.09 12.85
N ARG A 242 -15.11 -4.41 11.76
CA ARG A 242 -16.23 -4.85 10.92
C ARG A 242 -16.01 -6.22 10.30
N TYR A 243 -14.79 -6.55 9.90
CA TYR A 243 -14.47 -7.83 9.23
C TYR A 243 -13.78 -8.84 10.16
N ARG A 244 -13.65 -8.54 11.43
CA ARG A 244 -13.04 -9.42 12.44
C ARG A 244 -13.74 -10.79 12.46
N GLY A 245 -12.94 -11.84 12.33
CA GLY A 245 -13.46 -13.22 12.33
C GLY A 245 -14.15 -13.67 11.02
N ASN A 246 -14.21 -12.82 10.00
CA ASN A 246 -14.71 -13.24 8.69
C ASN A 246 -13.61 -13.97 7.91
N PRO A 247 -13.71 -15.31 7.70
CA PRO A 247 -12.63 -16.08 7.06
C PRO A 247 -12.46 -15.75 5.56
N ARG A 248 -13.40 -15.04 4.95
CA ARG A 248 -13.33 -14.63 3.55
C ARG A 248 -12.53 -13.33 3.33
N VAL A 249 -12.38 -12.51 4.38
CA VAL A 249 -11.80 -11.17 4.29
C VAL A 249 -10.59 -11.07 5.21
N GLN A 250 -9.42 -10.85 4.64
CA GLN A 250 -8.23 -10.47 5.38
C GLN A 250 -8.18 -8.94 5.50
N ALA A 251 -8.39 -8.44 6.71
CA ALA A 251 -8.36 -7.01 6.99
C ALA A 251 -6.95 -6.57 7.41
N HIS A 252 -6.44 -5.53 6.74
CA HIS A 252 -5.19 -4.86 7.06
C HIS A 252 -5.50 -3.49 7.65
N GLY A 253 -5.20 -3.32 8.93
CA GLY A 253 -5.49 -2.14 9.72
C GLY A 253 -4.30 -1.23 9.97
N PRO A 254 -4.41 -0.37 10.99
CA PRO A 254 -3.29 0.41 11.51
C PRO A 254 -2.12 -0.49 11.90
N GLY A 255 -0.90 -0.01 11.66
CA GLY A 255 0.32 -0.73 12.04
C GLY A 255 0.68 -0.50 13.50
N PHE A 256 1.12 -1.57 14.15
CA PHE A 256 1.63 -1.53 15.53
C PHE A 256 3.04 -2.12 15.60
N SER A 257 3.84 -1.90 14.55
CA SER A 257 5.21 -2.41 14.49
C SER A 257 6.08 -1.78 15.57
N LYS A 258 6.88 -2.59 16.23
CA LYS A 258 7.76 -2.17 17.34
C LYS A 258 9.19 -2.58 17.07
N ILE A 259 10.14 -1.78 17.57
CA ILE A 259 11.53 -2.18 17.74
C ILE A 259 11.70 -2.59 19.19
N LEU A 260 12.23 -3.78 19.42
CA LEU A 260 12.58 -4.28 20.75
C LEU A 260 14.10 -4.33 20.84
N LEU A 261 14.68 -3.52 21.72
CA LEU A 261 16.11 -3.59 22.04
C LEU A 261 16.32 -4.54 23.22
N GLY A 262 16.94 -5.69 22.94
CA GLY A 262 17.28 -6.67 23.96
C GLY A 262 18.38 -6.18 24.89
N ASP A 263 18.46 -6.74 26.09
CA ASP A 263 19.45 -6.37 27.10
C ASP A 263 20.90 -6.60 26.67
N ASP A 264 21.11 -7.50 25.72
CA ASP A 264 22.39 -7.81 25.08
C ASP A 264 22.86 -6.72 24.09
N GLN A 265 21.98 -5.85 23.62
CA GLN A 265 22.28 -4.82 22.63
C GLN A 265 21.98 -3.38 23.09
N VAL A 266 21.19 -3.22 24.15
CA VAL A 266 20.67 -1.91 24.55
C VAL A 266 21.76 -0.91 24.96
N ASP A 267 22.92 -1.36 25.46
CA ASP A 267 24.07 -0.49 25.79
C ASP A 267 24.82 -0.01 24.53
N ARG A 268 24.49 -0.56 23.36
CA ARG A 268 25.03 -0.17 22.05
C ARG A 268 23.96 0.42 21.15
N TRP A 269 22.93 1.03 21.72
CA TRP A 269 21.78 1.54 20.99
C TRP A 269 22.15 2.57 19.90
N GLU A 270 23.27 3.28 20.06
CA GLU A 270 23.76 4.24 19.06
C GLU A 270 24.07 3.56 17.72
N ASP A 271 24.54 2.31 17.72
CA ASP A 271 24.82 1.53 16.50
C ASP A 271 23.54 1.31 15.66
N TYR A 272 22.38 1.40 16.28
CA TYR A 272 21.06 1.18 15.67
C TYR A 272 20.27 2.45 15.44
N LEU A 273 20.81 3.64 15.74
CA LEU A 273 20.05 4.89 15.65
C LEU A 273 19.53 5.17 14.24
N ASP A 274 20.36 4.98 13.23
CA ASP A 274 19.94 5.21 11.84
C ASP A 274 18.84 4.24 11.43
N LEU A 275 18.92 2.97 11.83
CA LEU A 275 17.89 1.97 11.61
C LEU A 275 16.57 2.34 12.30
N MET A 276 16.62 2.83 13.55
CA MET A 276 15.44 3.29 14.28
C MET A 276 14.77 4.46 13.56
N VAL A 277 15.53 5.48 13.18
CA VAL A 277 15.02 6.66 12.47
C VAL A 277 14.42 6.28 11.12
N GLU A 278 15.11 5.44 10.34
CA GLU A 278 14.61 4.96 9.05
C GLU A 278 13.33 4.14 9.22
N SER A 279 13.29 3.22 10.19
CA SER A 279 12.11 2.37 10.45
C SER A 279 10.86 3.17 10.84
N VAL A 280 11.05 4.28 11.56
CA VAL A 280 9.95 5.19 11.91
C VAL A 280 9.51 5.99 10.68
N PHE A 281 10.44 6.51 9.88
CA PHE A 281 10.15 7.60 8.95
C PHE A 281 10.15 7.21 7.46
N VAL A 282 10.63 6.03 7.08
CA VAL A 282 10.59 5.57 5.68
C VAL A 282 9.19 5.75 5.11
N ASN A 283 9.09 6.17 3.85
CA ASN A 283 7.82 6.50 3.19
C ASN A 283 6.97 7.52 3.99
N SER A 284 7.65 8.45 4.68
CA SER A 284 7.03 9.49 5.54
C SER A 284 6.14 8.94 6.67
N GLY A 285 6.49 7.78 7.22
CA GLY A 285 5.70 7.16 8.29
C GLY A 285 4.31 6.64 7.88
N ARG A 286 4.00 6.61 6.57
CA ARG A 286 2.65 6.30 6.05
C ARG A 286 2.36 4.82 5.86
N SER A 287 3.34 3.95 6.05
CA SER A 287 3.15 2.50 5.89
C SER A 287 2.78 1.87 7.23
N CYS A 288 1.87 0.89 7.21
CA CYS A 288 1.49 0.13 8.41
C CYS A 288 2.65 -0.66 9.03
N ILE A 289 3.74 -0.86 8.30
CA ILE A 289 4.97 -1.51 8.77
C ILE A 289 5.96 -0.54 9.40
N ASN A 290 5.71 0.78 9.39
CA ASN A 290 6.58 1.73 10.08
C ASN A 290 6.55 1.48 11.58
N THR A 291 7.69 1.65 12.22
CA THR A 291 7.82 1.53 13.68
C THR A 291 6.99 2.61 14.36
N SER A 292 6.04 2.20 15.18
CA SER A 292 5.21 3.08 16.01
C SER A 292 5.70 3.15 17.44
N GLY A 293 6.65 2.33 17.87
CA GLY A 293 7.25 2.37 19.19
C GLY A 293 8.60 1.66 19.27
N ILE A 294 9.47 2.18 20.10
CA ILE A 294 10.79 1.59 20.43
C ILE A 294 10.79 1.24 21.90
N TRP A 295 11.02 -0.02 22.21
CA TRP A 295 11.03 -0.55 23.57
C TRP A 295 12.44 -0.93 23.98
N ALA A 296 12.88 -0.43 25.14
CA ALA A 296 14.17 -0.72 25.71
C ALA A 296 14.09 -0.81 27.23
N SER A 297 14.89 -1.64 27.84
CA SER A 297 14.93 -1.80 29.32
C SER A 297 15.64 -0.64 30.03
N ARG A 298 16.51 0.10 29.32
CA ARG A 298 17.26 1.26 29.80
C ARG A 298 17.61 2.19 28.65
N HIS A 299 18.21 3.34 28.92
CA HIS A 299 18.57 4.38 27.94
C HIS A 299 17.37 4.96 27.15
N THR A 300 16.14 4.78 27.65
CA THR A 300 14.93 5.17 26.91
C THR A 300 14.85 6.67 26.63
N LYS A 301 15.36 7.51 27.55
CA LYS A 301 15.41 8.97 27.40
C LYS A 301 16.45 9.38 26.36
N GLU A 302 17.63 8.78 26.41
CA GLU A 302 18.74 9.03 25.48
C GLU A 302 18.34 8.64 24.06
N ILE A 303 17.74 7.46 23.89
CA ILE A 303 17.20 6.97 22.62
C ILE A 303 16.13 7.92 22.09
N ALA A 304 15.13 8.27 22.91
CA ALA A 304 14.07 9.17 22.52
C ALA A 304 14.61 10.55 22.09
N ASN A 305 15.59 11.08 22.84
CA ASN A 305 16.22 12.36 22.51
C ASN A 305 17.01 12.31 21.19
N ALA A 306 17.78 11.26 20.95
CA ALA A 306 18.56 11.10 19.72
C ALA A 306 17.65 10.94 18.47
N VAL A 307 16.62 10.12 18.59
CA VAL A 307 15.61 9.96 17.50
C VAL A 307 14.86 11.26 17.27
N ALA A 308 14.45 11.96 18.34
CA ALA A 308 13.76 13.25 18.25
C ALA A 308 14.61 14.33 17.56
N GLN A 309 15.91 14.42 17.90
CA GLN A 309 16.84 15.35 17.28
C GLN A 309 16.93 15.14 15.76
N ARG A 310 17.01 13.88 15.31
CA ARG A 310 17.08 13.53 13.88
C ARG A 310 15.77 13.86 13.15
N LEU A 311 14.63 13.55 13.75
CA LEU A 311 13.32 13.77 13.16
C LEU A 311 12.85 15.24 13.22
N ALA A 312 13.29 16.00 14.22
CA ALA A 312 12.94 17.41 14.38
C ALA A 312 13.46 18.31 13.26
N ALA A 313 14.50 17.87 12.52
CA ALA A 313 15.05 18.60 11.39
C ALA A 313 14.16 18.54 10.12
N ILE A 314 13.20 17.60 10.08
CA ILE A 314 12.36 17.37 8.91
C ILE A 314 11.36 18.52 8.74
N ARG A 315 11.26 19.03 7.50
CA ARG A 315 10.35 20.12 7.12
C ARG A 315 9.64 19.78 5.81
N PRO A 316 8.44 20.35 5.58
CA PRO A 316 7.79 20.28 4.29
C PRO A 316 8.66 20.94 3.22
N LEU A 317 8.83 20.25 2.11
CA LEU A 317 9.46 20.76 0.88
C LEU A 317 8.51 20.49 -0.29
N PRO A 318 8.64 21.22 -1.41
CA PRO A 318 7.92 20.88 -2.63
C PRO A 318 8.11 19.40 -2.97
N PRO A 319 7.06 18.67 -3.37
CA PRO A 319 7.14 17.21 -3.56
C PRO A 319 8.18 16.74 -4.58
N GLU A 320 8.51 17.59 -5.55
CA GLU A 320 9.52 17.37 -6.59
C GLU A 320 10.96 17.63 -6.10
N HIS A 321 11.12 18.27 -4.93
CA HIS A 321 12.46 18.55 -4.40
C HIS A 321 13.19 17.24 -4.05
N PRO A 322 14.49 17.08 -4.41
CA PRO A 322 15.22 15.82 -4.19
C PRO A 322 15.31 15.41 -2.71
N ASP A 323 15.30 16.37 -1.79
CA ASP A 323 15.35 16.10 -0.36
C ASP A 323 13.96 16.05 0.31
N ALA A 324 12.87 16.23 -0.46
CA ALA A 324 11.54 16.13 0.09
C ALA A 324 11.32 14.76 0.74
N SER A 325 10.93 14.75 2.01
CA SER A 325 10.80 13.53 2.81
C SER A 325 9.50 13.47 3.63
N LEU A 326 8.76 14.57 3.70
CA LEU A 326 7.50 14.63 4.43
C LEU A 326 6.31 14.67 3.45
N ALA A 327 5.39 13.74 3.61
CA ALA A 327 4.16 13.66 2.83
C ALA A 327 3.04 14.49 3.48
N ALA A 328 2.22 15.12 2.64
CA ALA A 328 1.03 15.84 3.11
C ALA A 328 -0.12 14.87 3.46
N PHE A 329 -0.95 15.24 4.41
CA PHE A 329 -2.23 14.59 4.66
C PHE A 329 -3.26 15.08 3.64
N THR A 330 -3.79 14.18 2.84
CA THR A 330 -4.74 14.51 1.76
C THR A 330 -6.20 14.42 2.19
N VAL A 331 -6.48 13.87 3.37
CA VAL A 331 -7.82 13.81 3.95
C VAL A 331 -7.95 14.95 4.96
N PRO A 332 -8.85 15.90 4.74
CA PRO A 332 -9.02 17.05 5.64
C PRO A 332 -9.29 16.64 7.09
N GLY A 333 -8.69 17.36 8.04
CA GLY A 333 -8.89 17.16 9.48
C GLY A 333 -8.10 15.99 10.11
N VAL A 334 -7.51 15.08 9.33
CA VAL A 334 -6.79 13.91 9.88
C VAL A 334 -5.51 14.35 10.61
N ALA A 335 -4.69 15.21 10.01
CA ALA A 335 -3.47 15.71 10.66
C ALA A 335 -3.79 16.46 11.94
N GLU A 336 -4.87 17.23 11.94
CA GLU A 336 -5.36 18.00 13.09
C GLU A 336 -5.84 17.07 14.22
N ALA A 337 -6.64 16.05 13.89
CA ALA A 337 -7.11 15.05 14.86
C ALA A 337 -5.93 14.30 15.52
N ILE A 338 -4.91 13.90 14.74
CA ILE A 338 -3.71 13.26 15.27
C ILE A 338 -2.94 14.22 16.19
N SER A 339 -2.80 15.50 15.79
CA SER A 339 -2.13 16.50 16.65
C SER A 339 -2.86 16.69 17.98
N GLN A 340 -4.19 16.74 17.96
CA GLN A 340 -5.01 16.86 19.17
C GLN A 340 -4.90 15.61 20.07
N SER A 341 -4.85 14.41 19.47
CA SER A 341 -4.62 13.17 20.22
C SER A 341 -3.27 13.22 20.95
N ILE A 342 -2.21 13.63 20.25
CA ILE A 342 -0.88 13.79 20.85
C ILE A 342 -0.94 14.80 22.03
N ASP A 343 -1.62 15.93 21.85
CA ASP A 343 -1.75 16.94 22.91
C ASP A 343 -2.51 16.42 24.14
N ALA A 344 -3.48 15.54 23.95
CA ALA A 344 -4.18 14.86 25.04
C ALA A 344 -3.29 13.85 25.76
N ASP A 345 -2.57 13.01 24.98
CA ASP A 345 -1.76 11.93 25.52
C ASP A 345 -0.55 12.43 26.35
N VAL A 346 0.06 13.57 25.96
CA VAL A 346 1.19 14.15 26.73
C VAL A 346 0.76 14.76 28.06
N GLN A 347 -0.54 14.84 28.39
CA GLN A 347 -1.01 15.22 29.72
C GLN A 347 -0.88 14.06 30.73
N ALA A 348 -0.67 12.83 30.28
CA ALA A 348 -0.51 11.70 31.17
C ALA A 348 0.81 11.78 31.96
N PRO A 349 0.84 11.39 33.25
CA PRO A 349 2.06 11.40 34.05
C PRO A 349 3.18 10.54 33.41
N GLY A 350 4.38 11.12 33.34
CA GLY A 350 5.55 10.42 32.77
C GLY A 350 5.60 10.35 31.24
N VAL A 351 4.72 11.08 30.54
CA VAL A 351 4.69 11.21 29.08
C VAL A 351 5.19 12.59 28.66
N VAL A 352 6.13 12.65 27.73
CA VAL A 352 6.77 13.91 27.28
C VAL A 352 6.94 13.90 25.76
N ASP A 353 6.52 15.00 25.08
CA ASP A 353 6.92 15.28 23.69
C ASP A 353 8.39 15.73 23.67
N VAL A 354 9.28 14.80 23.37
CA VAL A 354 10.73 15.06 23.33
C VAL A 354 11.07 15.92 22.10
N THR A 355 10.33 15.78 21.00
CA THR A 355 10.59 16.56 19.78
C THR A 355 10.35 18.06 20.01
N ALA A 356 9.48 18.43 20.92
CA ALA A 356 9.20 19.83 21.25
C ALA A 356 10.43 20.59 21.75
N THR A 357 11.43 19.90 22.33
CA THR A 357 12.69 20.51 22.77
C THR A 357 13.67 20.78 21.62
N HIS A 358 13.46 20.16 20.45
CA HIS A 358 14.31 20.28 19.26
C HIS A 358 13.66 21.01 18.10
N ARG A 359 12.41 21.43 18.23
CA ARG A 359 11.63 22.09 17.18
C ARG A 359 10.97 23.36 17.68
N GLU A 360 11.12 24.41 16.92
CA GLU A 360 10.35 25.63 17.12
C GLU A 360 9.00 25.55 16.40
N GLY A 361 7.95 26.10 17.02
CA GLY A 361 6.62 26.23 16.44
C GLY A 361 5.76 24.96 16.50
N SER A 362 4.64 25.02 15.79
CA SER A 362 3.64 23.95 15.76
C SER A 362 4.12 22.72 14.98
N ARG A 363 3.70 21.53 15.43
CA ARG A 363 3.85 20.29 14.63
C ARG A 363 2.90 20.24 13.45
N LEU A 364 1.80 20.98 13.50
CA LEU A 364 0.80 21.07 12.43
C LEU A 364 1.11 22.28 11.54
N ILE A 365 1.29 22.04 10.24
CA ILE A 365 1.57 23.06 9.23
C ILE A 365 0.46 23.03 8.19
N LYS A 366 -0.25 24.14 8.02
CA LYS A 366 -1.29 24.30 7.00
C LYS A 366 -0.66 24.53 5.62
N ASN A 367 -1.19 23.88 4.59
CA ASN A 367 -0.73 23.99 3.21
C ASN A 367 -1.90 23.87 2.22
N GLY A 368 -2.55 24.97 1.88
CA GLY A 368 -3.69 24.97 0.96
C GLY A 368 -4.85 24.12 1.46
N LYS A 369 -5.24 23.10 0.69
CA LYS A 369 -6.31 22.14 1.04
C LYS A 369 -5.81 20.92 1.81
N SER A 370 -4.51 20.85 2.10
CA SER A 370 -3.89 19.75 2.83
C SER A 370 -3.06 20.28 4.00
N ASP A 371 -2.68 19.37 4.88
CA ASP A 371 -1.86 19.71 6.05
C ASP A 371 -0.63 18.81 6.10
N TYR A 372 0.44 19.30 6.74
CA TYR A 372 1.56 18.48 7.16
C TYR A 372 1.55 18.33 8.68
N LEU A 373 1.86 17.13 9.15
CA LEU A 373 2.14 16.86 10.55
C LEU A 373 3.61 16.48 10.67
N LEU A 374 4.38 17.31 11.36
CA LEU A 374 5.81 17.05 11.58
C LEU A 374 6.00 15.84 12.49
N PRO A 375 7.03 15.02 12.27
CA PRO A 375 7.31 13.86 13.10
C PRO A 375 7.40 14.25 14.58
N THR A 376 6.81 13.45 15.45
CA THR A 376 6.77 13.69 16.90
C THR A 376 7.19 12.42 17.63
N VAL A 377 8.15 12.55 18.52
CA VAL A 377 8.64 11.47 19.38
C VAL A 377 8.15 11.72 20.80
N ILE A 378 7.41 10.78 21.32
CA ILE A 378 6.90 10.78 22.68
C ILE A 378 7.71 9.78 23.50
N HIS A 379 8.26 10.22 24.65
CA HIS A 379 8.84 9.33 25.65
C HIS A 379 7.81 9.06 26.73
N ALA A 380 7.55 7.78 27.01
CA ALA A 380 6.74 7.30 28.13
C ALA A 380 7.63 6.58 29.12
N SER A 381 7.54 6.92 30.41
CA SER A 381 8.36 6.30 31.47
C SER A 381 7.83 4.93 31.93
N SER A 382 6.63 4.53 31.49
CA SER A 382 6.04 3.21 31.72
C SER A 382 5.18 2.79 30.52
N PRO A 383 4.80 1.50 30.38
CA PRO A 383 3.98 1.02 29.29
C PRO A 383 2.46 1.26 29.49
N GLU A 384 2.05 1.88 30.60
CA GLU A 384 0.64 2.05 30.95
C GLU A 384 -0.11 3.17 30.19
N PRO A 385 0.54 4.29 29.76
CA PRO A 385 -0.17 5.34 29.04
C PRO A 385 -0.78 4.85 27.71
N ALA A 386 -1.94 5.37 27.35
CA ALA A 386 -2.66 5.00 26.11
C ALA A 386 -1.86 5.27 24.82
N VAL A 387 -0.86 6.15 24.89
CA VAL A 387 0.05 6.47 23.78
C VAL A 387 1.03 5.36 23.44
N VAL A 388 1.24 4.40 24.36
CA VAL A 388 2.12 3.24 24.20
C VAL A 388 1.37 2.05 23.61
#